data_41ba59d755b2a4bef31b430daaecb6b2
#
_entry.id   41ba59d755b2a4bef31b430daaecb6b2
#
_cell.length_a   1.000
_cell.length_b   1.000
_cell.length_c   1.000
_cell.angle_alpha   90.00
_cell.angle_beta   90.00
_cell.angle_gamma   90.00
#
_symmetry.space_group_name_H-M   'P 1'
#
loop_
_entity.id
_entity.type
_entity.pdbx_description
1 polymer ?
#
loop_
_entity_poly.entity_id
_entity_poly.type
_entity_poly.pdbx_seq_one_letter_code
_entity_poly.pdbx_strand_id
1 'polypeptide(L)'
;MKRFGTYSRRLVIAAAASAGLVASAGMALADSIKVAAIYTLPVEQQWISRIHLALNGAKDRGEIEYVFSENVANTDYERVMREYAEQGVQLIVGEVFGLERAARKVAKDYPDTAFLMGSSFGPVGPNFSVFDNWIHEPSYLSGMVAGAITETNVIGMIGGYAIPEVNRLMNAFMEGAREVNPDVKFLVNFIDSWYDPPKAKESAFAMMDAGADIMYAERFGVSDAAVERGVKAIGNVIDTSADYPNTILASALWHMEATIDKAVANVASGNFEASDYGQYSFMAYGGGSLVVDPNLVPDDVATKVAERETEITDGLFRVNVNDERPVSDK
;
A
#
# COMPACT_ATOMS: atom_id res chain seq x y z
N MET A 1 -28.94 84.47 53.49
CA MET A 1 -30.20 84.54 52.65
C MET A 1 -30.06 83.53 51.56
N LYS A 2 -31.14 82.73 51.38
CA LYS A 2 -31.53 81.81 50.33
C LYS A 2 -30.89 80.45 50.37
N ARG A 3 -31.74 79.50 50.72
CA ARG A 3 -31.75 78.03 50.58
C ARG A 3 -31.87 77.63 49.14
N PHE A 4 -31.36 76.43 48.79
CA PHE A 4 -31.86 75.46 47.84
C PHE A 4 -30.99 74.22 48.00
N GLY A 5 -31.40 73.03 48.29
CA GLY A 5 -32.54 72.27 47.87
C GLY A 5 -31.97 70.98 47.29
N THR A 6 -31.86 69.98 48.18
CA THR A 6 -31.33 68.60 47.83
C THR A 6 -32.41 67.86 47.04
N TYR A 7 -32.05 67.33 45.84
CA TYR A 7 -32.75 66.25 45.18
C TYR A 7 -31.93 65.02 45.01
N SER A 8 -32.22 64.04 45.81
CA SER A 8 -31.70 62.67 45.66
C SER A 8 -32.34 61.97 44.47
N ARG A 9 -31.57 61.63 43.48
CA ARG A 9 -31.99 60.69 42.42
C ARG A 9 -31.46 59.29 42.76
N ARG A 10 -32.38 58.40 43.13
CA ARG A 10 -32.15 56.96 43.25
C ARG A 10 -31.98 56.41 41.83
N LEU A 11 -30.78 55.94 41.50
CA LEU A 11 -30.52 55.15 40.32
C LEU A 11 -30.87 53.69 40.66
N VAL A 12 -31.91 53.18 39.97
CA VAL A 12 -32.24 51.74 39.94
C VAL A 12 -31.39 51.11 38.87
N ILE A 13 -30.39 50.31 39.31
CA ILE A 13 -29.60 49.48 38.37
C ILE A 13 -30.39 48.20 38.17
N ALA A 14 -30.97 48.05 37.00
CA ALA A 14 -31.54 46.80 36.52
C ALA A 14 -30.37 45.93 35.98
N ALA A 15 -29.97 44.90 36.75
CA ALA A 15 -29.04 43.88 36.27
C ALA A 15 -29.77 42.95 35.33
N ALA A 16 -29.56 43.10 34.02
CA ALA A 16 -29.95 42.13 33.02
C ALA A 16 -28.94 40.97 33.05
N ALA A 17 -29.36 39.85 33.63
CA ALA A 17 -28.64 38.57 33.52
C ALA A 17 -28.84 38.00 32.13
N SER A 18 -27.94 38.24 31.22
CA SER A 18 -27.85 37.54 29.95
C SER A 18 -27.25 36.15 30.20
N ALA A 19 -28.12 35.13 30.33
CA ALA A 19 -27.72 33.73 30.26
C ALA A 19 -27.26 33.42 28.84
N GLY A 20 -25.93 33.46 28.63
CA GLY A 20 -25.35 32.96 27.42
C GLY A 20 -25.50 31.44 27.38
N LEU A 21 -26.41 30.92 26.55
CA LEU A 21 -26.40 29.54 26.11
C LEU A 21 -25.10 29.35 25.28
N VAL A 22 -24.08 28.81 25.89
CA VAL A 22 -22.96 28.18 25.16
C VAL A 22 -23.56 26.89 24.61
N ALA A 23 -24.05 26.96 23.37
CA ALA A 23 -24.28 25.75 22.59
C ALA A 23 -22.91 25.12 22.33
N SER A 24 -22.48 24.19 23.18
CA SER A 24 -21.46 23.23 22.84
C SER A 24 -22.01 22.45 21.65
N ALA A 25 -21.62 22.86 20.43
CA ALA A 25 -21.70 21.97 19.27
C ALA A 25 -20.82 20.77 19.62
N GLY A 26 -21.42 19.75 20.23
CA GLY A 26 -20.83 18.43 20.27
C GLY A 26 -20.56 18.07 18.81
N MET A 27 -19.31 17.95 18.41
CA MET A 27 -18.97 17.19 17.23
C MET A 27 -19.61 15.82 17.46
N ALA A 28 -20.69 15.56 16.75
CA ALA A 28 -21.19 14.20 16.61
C ALA A 28 -20.00 13.45 15.97
N LEU A 29 -19.33 12.64 16.75
CA LEU A 29 -18.46 11.59 16.22
C LEU A 29 -19.40 10.84 15.25
N ALA A 30 -19.09 10.86 13.98
CA ALA A 30 -19.77 9.99 13.04
C ALA A 30 -19.66 8.58 13.61
N ASP A 31 -20.80 7.85 13.70
CA ASP A 31 -20.76 6.48 14.15
C ASP A 31 -19.71 5.72 13.32
N SER A 32 -18.80 5.01 14.01
CA SER A 32 -17.78 4.22 13.35
C SER A 32 -18.42 3.20 12.41
N ILE A 33 -17.93 3.12 11.18
CA ILE A 33 -18.47 2.13 10.23
C ILE A 33 -17.90 0.74 10.52
N LYS A 34 -18.69 -0.30 10.23
CA LYS A 34 -18.25 -1.69 10.33
C LYS A 34 -17.50 -2.09 9.08
N VAL A 35 -16.26 -2.49 9.25
CA VAL A 35 -15.37 -2.95 8.17
C VAL A 35 -14.90 -4.37 8.44
N ALA A 36 -14.98 -5.22 7.43
CA ALA A 36 -14.40 -6.55 7.47
C ALA A 36 -13.32 -6.71 6.40
N ALA A 37 -12.26 -7.47 6.70
CA ALA A 37 -11.33 -7.90 5.67
C ALA A 37 -11.29 -9.42 5.52
N ILE A 38 -11.04 -9.87 4.28
CA ILE A 38 -10.95 -11.28 3.93
C ILE A 38 -9.64 -11.52 3.21
N TYR A 39 -8.77 -12.31 3.83
CA TYR A 39 -7.44 -12.61 3.35
C TYR A 39 -7.28 -14.10 3.05
N THR A 40 -6.72 -14.43 1.89
CA THR A 40 -6.46 -15.83 1.50
C THR A 40 -5.19 -16.39 2.14
N LEU A 41 -4.33 -15.52 2.66
CA LEU A 41 -3.07 -15.84 3.33
C LEU A 41 -3.01 -15.21 4.73
N PRO A 42 -1.97 -15.52 5.55
CA PRO A 42 -1.75 -14.88 6.84
C PRO A 42 -1.53 -13.36 6.71
N VAL A 43 -1.88 -12.61 7.76
CA VAL A 43 -1.70 -11.14 7.80
C VAL A 43 -0.24 -10.70 7.78
N GLU A 44 0.70 -11.58 8.08
CA GLU A 44 2.15 -11.34 8.00
C GLU A 44 2.68 -11.35 6.56
N GLN A 45 1.90 -11.89 5.61
CA GLN A 45 2.30 -11.86 4.19
C GLN A 45 2.42 -10.39 3.74
N GLN A 46 3.52 -10.05 3.07
CA GLN A 46 3.93 -8.66 2.84
C GLN A 46 2.84 -7.78 2.18
N TRP A 47 2.12 -8.28 1.17
CA TRP A 47 1.06 -7.54 0.50
C TRP A 47 -0.16 -7.35 1.42
N ILE A 48 -0.60 -8.42 2.09
CA ILE A 48 -1.75 -8.42 3.02
C ILE A 48 -1.46 -7.56 4.25
N SER A 49 -0.23 -7.59 4.76
CA SER A 49 0.18 -6.82 5.94
C SER A 49 -0.07 -5.33 5.76
N ARG A 50 0.07 -4.79 4.53
CA ARG A 50 -0.16 -3.36 4.26
C ARG A 50 -1.62 -2.98 4.39
N ILE A 51 -2.54 -3.84 3.91
CA ILE A 51 -3.98 -3.62 4.06
C ILE A 51 -4.37 -3.72 5.53
N HIS A 52 -3.90 -4.78 6.19
CA HIS A 52 -4.19 -5.03 7.61
C HIS A 52 -3.70 -3.88 8.51
N LEU A 53 -2.49 -3.36 8.25
CA LEU A 53 -1.93 -2.24 8.99
C LEU A 53 -2.74 -0.95 8.80
N ALA A 54 -3.13 -0.62 7.56
CA ALA A 54 -3.93 0.55 7.27
C ALA A 54 -5.32 0.49 7.93
N LEU A 55 -5.97 -0.68 7.92
CA LEU A 55 -7.25 -0.89 8.60
C LEU A 55 -7.13 -0.81 10.13
N ASN A 56 -6.05 -1.33 10.72
CA ASN A 56 -5.79 -1.14 12.15
C ASN A 56 -5.55 0.33 12.49
N GLY A 57 -4.82 1.08 11.65
CA GLY A 57 -4.64 2.51 11.82
C GLY A 57 -5.97 3.27 11.84
N ALA A 58 -6.89 2.97 10.93
CA ALA A 58 -8.23 3.56 10.92
C ALA A 58 -9.06 3.16 12.17
N LYS A 59 -8.94 1.92 12.63
CA LYS A 59 -9.56 1.44 13.88
C LYS A 59 -9.00 2.18 15.10
N ASP A 60 -7.68 2.33 15.19
CA ASP A 60 -7.02 3.01 16.31
C ASP A 60 -7.38 4.51 16.38
N ARG A 61 -7.70 5.13 15.23
CA ARG A 61 -8.28 6.48 15.16
C ARG A 61 -9.76 6.54 15.53
N GLY A 62 -10.42 5.38 15.74
CA GLY A 62 -11.85 5.29 16.08
C GLY A 62 -12.79 5.51 14.89
N GLU A 63 -12.31 5.45 13.67
CA GLU A 63 -13.09 5.68 12.45
C GLU A 63 -13.89 4.45 12.03
N ILE A 64 -13.41 3.25 12.38
CA ILE A 64 -14.02 1.98 12.01
C ILE A 64 -14.05 0.98 13.16
N GLU A 65 -15.04 0.08 13.13
CA GLU A 65 -15.01 -1.21 13.82
C GLU A 65 -14.45 -2.24 12.84
N TYR A 66 -13.28 -2.80 13.13
CA TYR A 66 -12.56 -3.68 12.21
C TYR A 66 -12.50 -5.12 12.70
N VAL A 67 -12.92 -6.04 11.84
CA VAL A 67 -12.77 -7.49 12.00
C VAL A 67 -12.17 -8.10 10.74
N PHE A 68 -11.56 -9.28 10.82
CA PHE A 68 -11.00 -9.95 9.65
C PHE A 68 -11.04 -11.47 9.76
N SER A 69 -10.93 -12.12 8.60
CA SER A 69 -10.65 -13.55 8.46
C SER A 69 -9.41 -13.71 7.61
N GLU A 70 -8.47 -14.53 8.04
CA GLU A 70 -7.25 -14.85 7.30
C GLU A 70 -7.17 -16.35 6.99
N ASN A 71 -6.27 -16.76 6.09
CA ASN A 71 -6.14 -18.13 5.62
C ASN A 71 -7.45 -18.70 5.06
N VAL A 72 -8.29 -17.84 4.48
CA VAL A 72 -9.55 -18.24 3.88
C VAL A 72 -9.29 -18.95 2.57
N ALA A 73 -9.63 -20.25 2.50
CA ALA A 73 -9.48 -21.00 1.28
C ALA A 73 -10.33 -20.41 0.14
N ASN A 74 -9.84 -20.48 -1.10
CA ASN A 74 -10.55 -19.95 -2.26
C ASN A 74 -11.98 -20.50 -2.40
N THR A 75 -12.19 -21.75 -2.01
CA THR A 75 -13.52 -22.40 -2.00
C THR A 75 -14.50 -21.84 -0.97
N ASP A 76 -13.99 -21.22 0.08
CA ASP A 76 -14.78 -20.65 1.17
C ASP A 76 -14.98 -19.13 1.04
N TYR A 77 -14.23 -18.48 0.16
CA TYR A 77 -14.18 -17.02 0.06
C TYR A 77 -15.55 -16.40 -0.22
N GLU A 78 -16.31 -16.94 -1.18
CA GLU A 78 -17.69 -16.48 -1.49
C GLU A 78 -18.60 -16.59 -0.25
N ARG A 79 -18.51 -17.68 0.51
CA ARG A 79 -19.30 -17.88 1.73
C ARG A 79 -18.96 -16.85 2.82
N VAL A 80 -17.66 -16.65 3.10
CA VAL A 80 -17.20 -15.69 4.12
C VAL A 80 -17.59 -14.26 3.73
N MET A 81 -17.49 -13.91 2.45
CA MET A 81 -17.89 -12.61 1.94
C MET A 81 -19.40 -12.34 2.16
N ARG A 82 -20.25 -13.36 1.91
CA ARG A 82 -21.70 -13.28 2.19
C ARG A 82 -21.99 -13.15 3.69
N GLU A 83 -21.34 -13.95 4.52
CA GLU A 83 -21.52 -13.91 5.97
C GLU A 83 -21.23 -12.52 6.55
N TYR A 84 -20.18 -11.82 6.09
CA TYR A 84 -19.91 -10.46 6.51
C TYR A 84 -20.96 -9.47 6.00
N ALA A 85 -21.40 -9.58 4.75
CA ALA A 85 -22.47 -8.72 4.23
C ALA A 85 -23.78 -8.92 5.00
N GLU A 86 -24.17 -10.17 5.35
CA GLU A 86 -25.35 -10.51 6.13
C GLU A 86 -25.28 -10.00 7.59
N GLN A 87 -24.07 -9.84 8.14
CA GLN A 87 -23.82 -9.23 9.46
C GLN A 87 -23.94 -7.70 9.45
N GLY A 88 -24.23 -7.10 8.29
CA GLY A 88 -24.38 -5.65 8.15
C GLY A 88 -23.06 -4.89 8.16
N VAL A 89 -21.97 -5.53 7.70
CA VAL A 89 -20.69 -4.86 7.44
C VAL A 89 -20.89 -3.88 6.29
N GLN A 90 -20.44 -2.64 6.48
CA GLN A 90 -20.63 -1.55 5.51
C GLN A 90 -19.56 -1.52 4.43
N LEU A 91 -18.34 -1.98 4.74
CA LEU A 91 -17.23 -2.10 3.80
C LEU A 91 -16.53 -3.45 3.96
N ILE A 92 -16.42 -4.21 2.89
CA ILE A 92 -15.62 -5.43 2.84
C ILE A 92 -14.38 -5.17 1.99
N VAL A 93 -13.20 -5.43 2.57
CA VAL A 93 -11.88 -5.26 1.93
C VAL A 93 -11.24 -6.64 1.74
N GLY A 94 -10.51 -6.85 0.65
CA GLY A 94 -9.80 -8.11 0.44
C GLY A 94 -9.07 -8.16 -0.89
N GLU A 95 -8.63 -9.35 -1.28
CA GLU A 95 -8.05 -9.61 -2.60
C GLU A 95 -8.85 -10.71 -3.32
N VAL A 96 -8.99 -10.54 -4.63
CA VAL A 96 -9.82 -11.45 -5.46
C VAL A 96 -9.09 -11.96 -6.70
N PHE A 97 -7.77 -11.87 -6.73
CA PHE A 97 -6.94 -12.44 -7.80
C PHE A 97 -7.23 -13.95 -7.95
N GLY A 98 -7.87 -14.33 -9.07
CA GLY A 98 -8.41 -15.68 -9.28
C GLY A 98 -9.81 -15.95 -8.72
N LEU A 99 -10.42 -15.03 -7.97
CA LEU A 99 -11.76 -15.15 -7.35
C LEU A 99 -12.80 -14.16 -7.91
N GLU A 100 -12.44 -13.41 -8.92
CA GLU A 100 -13.18 -12.28 -9.50
C GLU A 100 -14.67 -12.56 -9.72
N ARG A 101 -14.98 -13.70 -10.36
CA ARG A 101 -16.36 -14.03 -10.69
C ARG A 101 -17.25 -14.22 -9.45
N ALA A 102 -16.72 -14.88 -8.44
CA ALA A 102 -17.45 -15.14 -7.20
C ALA A 102 -17.68 -13.84 -6.42
N ALA A 103 -16.62 -13.02 -6.24
CA ALA A 103 -16.71 -11.77 -5.53
C ALA A 103 -17.68 -10.77 -6.16
N ARG A 104 -17.60 -10.59 -7.49
CA ARG A 104 -18.52 -9.70 -8.24
C ARG A 104 -19.97 -10.14 -8.19
N LYS A 105 -20.23 -11.44 -8.11
CA LYS A 105 -21.58 -11.98 -7.90
C LYS A 105 -22.10 -11.61 -6.51
N VAL A 106 -21.29 -11.77 -5.47
CA VAL A 106 -21.67 -11.35 -4.10
C VAL A 106 -21.98 -9.87 -4.04
N ALA A 107 -21.13 -9.03 -4.60
CA ALA A 107 -21.37 -7.57 -4.61
C ALA A 107 -22.70 -7.19 -5.27
N LYS A 108 -23.09 -7.88 -6.34
CA LYS A 108 -24.40 -7.68 -6.99
C LYS A 108 -25.58 -8.09 -6.09
N ASP A 109 -25.40 -9.14 -5.28
CA ASP A 109 -26.45 -9.66 -4.38
C ASP A 109 -26.61 -8.78 -3.12
N TYR A 110 -25.58 -7.98 -2.77
CA TYR A 110 -25.57 -7.10 -1.59
C TYR A 110 -25.25 -5.63 -1.98
N PRO A 111 -26.19 -4.94 -2.63
CA PRO A 111 -25.95 -3.59 -3.19
C PRO A 111 -25.71 -2.50 -2.14
N ASP A 112 -26.10 -2.73 -0.89
CA ASP A 112 -25.93 -1.79 0.23
C ASP A 112 -24.58 -1.95 0.96
N THR A 113 -23.80 -2.99 0.61
CA THR A 113 -22.45 -3.21 1.12
C THR A 113 -21.43 -2.71 0.10
N ALA A 114 -20.48 -1.89 0.53
CA ALA A 114 -19.35 -1.46 -0.27
C ALA A 114 -18.26 -2.55 -0.30
N PHE A 115 -17.64 -2.75 -1.44
CA PHE A 115 -16.54 -3.69 -1.64
C PHE A 115 -15.32 -2.96 -2.20
N LEU A 116 -14.16 -3.14 -1.57
CA LEU A 116 -12.87 -2.61 -2.01
C LEU A 116 -11.90 -3.78 -2.16
N MET A 117 -11.66 -4.21 -3.39
CA MET A 117 -10.98 -5.48 -3.68
C MET A 117 -9.71 -5.29 -4.48
N GLY A 118 -8.63 -5.93 -4.04
CA GLY A 118 -7.42 -6.12 -4.83
C GLY A 118 -7.75 -6.95 -6.08
N SER A 119 -7.55 -6.39 -7.27
CA SER A 119 -8.07 -6.94 -8.52
C SER A 119 -7.25 -6.48 -9.72
N SER A 120 -7.05 -7.38 -10.69
CA SER A 120 -6.51 -7.03 -12.01
C SER A 120 -7.56 -6.48 -12.99
N PHE A 121 -8.84 -6.45 -12.59
CA PHE A 121 -9.95 -5.96 -13.44
C PHE A 121 -10.53 -4.67 -12.85
N GLY A 122 -11.15 -3.85 -13.70
CA GLY A 122 -11.77 -2.59 -13.31
C GLY A 122 -12.98 -2.74 -12.38
N PRO A 123 -13.49 -1.64 -11.80
CA PRO A 123 -14.65 -1.63 -10.93
C PRO A 123 -15.92 -2.07 -11.67
N VAL A 124 -16.95 -2.49 -10.93
CA VAL A 124 -18.23 -2.93 -11.53
C VAL A 124 -19.42 -2.61 -10.62
N GLY A 125 -20.56 -2.29 -11.27
CA GLY A 125 -21.79 -1.95 -10.53
C GLY A 125 -21.66 -0.69 -9.70
N PRO A 126 -22.53 -0.50 -8.71
CA PRO A 126 -22.50 0.71 -7.86
C PRO A 126 -21.54 0.62 -6.67
N ASN A 127 -21.11 -0.59 -6.28
CA ASN A 127 -20.54 -0.85 -4.95
C ASN A 127 -19.25 -1.71 -4.97
N PHE A 128 -18.74 -2.13 -6.13
CA PHE A 128 -17.50 -2.92 -6.23
C PHE A 128 -16.36 -2.06 -6.77
N SER A 129 -15.58 -1.50 -5.87
CA SER A 129 -14.34 -0.78 -6.16
C SER A 129 -13.16 -1.72 -6.19
N VAL A 130 -12.10 -1.29 -6.87
CA VAL A 130 -10.86 -2.05 -6.97
C VAL A 130 -9.67 -1.21 -6.57
N PHE A 131 -8.61 -1.87 -6.16
CA PHE A 131 -7.28 -1.30 -5.96
C PHE A 131 -6.24 -2.31 -6.44
N ASP A 132 -5.03 -1.82 -6.63
CA ASP A 132 -3.89 -2.67 -6.94
C ASP A 132 -2.60 -2.00 -6.44
N ASN A 133 -1.53 -2.77 -6.38
CA ASN A 133 -0.22 -2.30 -5.98
C ASN A 133 0.49 -1.59 -7.14
N TRP A 134 0.30 -0.28 -7.24
CA TRP A 134 0.93 0.53 -8.27
C TRP A 134 2.21 1.21 -7.77
N ILE A 135 3.10 0.46 -7.12
CA ILE A 135 4.41 0.95 -6.66
C ILE A 135 5.52 0.78 -7.69
N HIS A 136 5.20 0.85 -8.98
CA HIS A 136 6.19 0.84 -10.05
C HIS A 136 7.17 2.02 -9.97
N GLU A 137 6.72 3.18 -9.44
CA GLU A 137 7.57 4.35 -9.24
C GLU A 137 8.71 4.10 -8.25
N PRO A 138 8.47 3.68 -6.98
CA PRO A 138 9.57 3.33 -6.09
C PRO A 138 10.32 2.06 -6.51
N SER A 139 9.69 1.13 -7.27
CA SER A 139 10.42 -0.01 -7.87
C SER A 139 11.46 0.46 -8.89
N TYR A 140 11.12 1.42 -9.74
CA TYR A 140 12.06 2.05 -10.67
C TYR A 140 13.23 2.69 -9.92
N LEU A 141 12.96 3.46 -8.87
CA LEU A 141 13.99 4.10 -8.06
C LEU A 141 14.90 3.06 -7.37
N SER A 142 14.33 1.96 -6.86
CA SER A 142 15.12 0.86 -6.29
C SER A 142 15.98 0.17 -7.34
N GLY A 143 15.51 0.12 -8.59
CA GLY A 143 16.28 -0.34 -9.74
C GLY A 143 17.50 0.56 -10.01
N MET A 144 17.36 1.89 -9.93
CA MET A 144 18.49 2.81 -10.03
C MET A 144 19.55 2.53 -8.95
N VAL A 145 19.14 2.25 -7.71
CA VAL A 145 20.05 1.84 -6.64
C VAL A 145 20.80 0.57 -7.02
N ALA A 146 20.07 -0.47 -7.43
CA ALA A 146 20.66 -1.77 -7.76
C ALA A 146 21.62 -1.68 -8.97
N GLY A 147 21.21 -0.98 -10.03
CA GLY A 147 22.03 -0.79 -11.22
C GLY A 147 23.33 -0.02 -10.97
N ALA A 148 23.33 0.93 -10.02
CA ALA A 148 24.50 1.70 -9.65
C ALA A 148 25.48 0.92 -8.76
N ILE A 149 25.02 -0.11 -8.04
CA ILE A 149 25.82 -0.82 -7.02
C ILE A 149 26.31 -2.19 -7.48
N THR A 150 25.61 -2.83 -8.42
CA THR A 150 26.04 -4.16 -8.91
C THR A 150 27.49 -4.12 -9.43
N GLU A 151 28.30 -5.08 -9.01
CA GLU A 151 29.69 -5.25 -9.44
C GLU A 151 29.80 -6.23 -10.61
N THR A 152 28.89 -7.21 -10.68
CA THR A 152 28.87 -8.23 -11.74
C THR A 152 28.05 -7.81 -12.96
N ASN A 153 27.27 -6.76 -12.88
CA ASN A 153 26.22 -6.38 -13.82
C ASN A 153 25.13 -7.46 -14.00
N VAL A 154 24.95 -8.36 -13.03
CA VAL A 154 23.93 -9.40 -13.07
C VAL A 154 23.03 -9.28 -11.85
N ILE A 155 21.73 -9.06 -12.09
CA ILE A 155 20.70 -8.93 -11.05
C ILE A 155 19.70 -10.08 -11.18
N GLY A 156 19.45 -10.79 -10.08
CA GLY A 156 18.45 -11.84 -10.00
C GLY A 156 17.09 -11.29 -9.56
N MET A 157 16.02 -11.74 -10.20
CA MET A 157 14.65 -11.28 -9.90
C MET A 157 13.72 -12.47 -9.73
N ILE A 158 13.04 -12.56 -8.59
CA ILE A 158 12.11 -13.66 -8.29
C ILE A 158 10.74 -13.08 -8.00
N GLY A 159 9.77 -13.40 -8.87
CA GLY A 159 8.38 -13.02 -8.73
C GLY A 159 7.48 -14.21 -8.32
N GLY A 160 6.28 -13.92 -7.81
CA GLY A 160 5.28 -14.92 -7.47
C GLY A 160 4.64 -15.52 -8.72
N TYR A 161 3.71 -14.83 -9.31
CA TYR A 161 3.06 -15.16 -10.59
C TYR A 161 3.28 -14.06 -11.62
N ALA A 162 3.36 -14.41 -12.89
CA ALA A 162 3.51 -13.45 -13.99
C ALA A 162 2.15 -12.80 -14.33
N ILE A 163 1.65 -11.97 -13.41
CA ILE A 163 0.43 -11.18 -13.60
C ILE A 163 0.79 -9.69 -13.78
N PRO A 164 -0.09 -8.85 -14.33
CA PRO A 164 0.19 -7.43 -14.59
C PRO A 164 0.78 -6.68 -13.40
N GLU A 165 0.25 -6.91 -12.19
CA GLU A 165 0.74 -6.27 -10.95
C GLU A 165 2.23 -6.56 -10.72
N VAL A 166 2.66 -7.82 -10.72
CA VAL A 166 4.06 -8.21 -10.49
C VAL A 166 4.95 -7.80 -11.67
N ASN A 167 4.44 -7.98 -12.90
CA ASN A 167 5.19 -7.68 -14.11
C ASN A 167 5.59 -6.20 -14.20
N ARG A 168 4.67 -5.27 -13.90
CA ARG A 168 4.97 -3.82 -13.99
C ARG A 168 6.02 -3.39 -12.97
N LEU A 169 6.04 -3.98 -11.76
CA LEU A 169 7.03 -3.67 -10.75
C LEU A 169 8.42 -4.14 -11.19
N MET A 170 8.51 -5.39 -11.67
CA MET A 170 9.76 -5.96 -12.15
C MET A 170 10.28 -5.21 -13.39
N ASN A 171 9.42 -4.85 -14.34
CA ASN A 171 9.81 -4.08 -15.53
C ASN A 171 10.28 -2.67 -15.17
N ALA A 172 9.60 -1.97 -14.25
CA ALA A 172 10.01 -0.66 -13.78
C ALA A 172 11.37 -0.71 -13.09
N PHE A 173 11.61 -1.73 -12.24
CA PHE A 173 12.91 -1.98 -11.64
C PHE A 173 14.01 -2.17 -12.69
N MET A 174 13.76 -3.01 -13.70
CA MET A 174 14.71 -3.25 -14.79
C MET A 174 15.02 -1.96 -15.57
N GLU A 175 13.99 -1.13 -15.83
CA GLU A 175 14.13 0.16 -16.52
C GLU A 175 15.02 1.13 -15.70
N GLY A 176 14.74 1.26 -14.39
CA GLY A 176 15.53 2.11 -13.51
C GLY A 176 17.00 1.66 -13.38
N ALA A 177 17.25 0.35 -13.31
CA ALA A 177 18.62 -0.17 -13.29
C ALA A 177 19.37 0.11 -14.61
N ARG A 178 18.70 -0.08 -15.76
CA ARG A 178 19.30 0.19 -17.08
C ARG A 178 19.55 1.69 -17.34
N GLU A 179 18.79 2.57 -16.70
CA GLU A 179 19.04 4.02 -16.85
C GLU A 179 20.41 4.42 -16.33
N VAL A 180 20.84 3.84 -15.22
CA VAL A 180 22.13 4.16 -14.59
C VAL A 180 23.25 3.21 -14.99
N ASN A 181 22.91 2.00 -15.44
CA ASN A 181 23.85 0.99 -15.89
C ASN A 181 23.30 0.24 -17.14
N PRO A 182 23.63 0.69 -18.34
CA PRO A 182 23.15 0.05 -19.57
C PRO A 182 23.62 -1.38 -19.79
N ASP A 183 24.71 -1.81 -19.11
CA ASP A 183 25.30 -3.13 -19.27
C ASP A 183 24.68 -4.18 -18.33
N VAL A 184 23.74 -3.76 -17.44
CA VAL A 184 23.09 -4.66 -16.50
C VAL A 184 22.25 -5.73 -17.20
N LYS A 185 22.36 -6.96 -16.70
CA LYS A 185 21.61 -8.14 -17.16
C LYS A 185 20.73 -8.66 -16.04
N PHE A 186 19.59 -9.21 -16.41
CA PHE A 186 18.62 -9.75 -15.46
C PHE A 186 18.43 -11.26 -15.65
N LEU A 187 18.39 -11.98 -14.54
CA LEU A 187 17.90 -13.34 -14.45
C LEU A 187 16.49 -13.27 -13.80
N VAL A 188 15.48 -13.78 -14.49
CA VAL A 188 14.09 -13.67 -14.05
C VAL A 188 13.47 -15.04 -13.88
N ASN A 189 12.83 -15.29 -12.75
CA ASN A 189 12.04 -16.49 -12.50
C ASN A 189 10.75 -16.17 -11.76
N PHE A 190 9.68 -16.89 -12.06
CA PHE A 190 8.42 -16.89 -11.33
C PHE A 190 8.24 -18.24 -10.66
N ILE A 191 7.98 -18.23 -9.34
CA ILE A 191 7.87 -19.46 -8.56
C ILE A 191 6.48 -20.10 -8.59
N ASP A 192 5.51 -19.48 -9.27
CA ASP A 192 4.11 -19.93 -9.34
C ASP A 192 3.51 -20.19 -7.95
N SER A 193 3.81 -19.29 -6.99
CA SER A 193 3.26 -19.30 -5.65
C SER A 193 3.28 -17.88 -5.05
N TRP A 194 2.25 -17.54 -4.29
CA TRP A 194 2.25 -16.29 -3.52
C TRP A 194 3.04 -16.39 -2.20
N TYR A 195 3.18 -17.61 -1.67
CA TYR A 195 3.92 -17.82 -0.42
C TYR A 195 4.59 -19.21 -0.41
N ASP A 196 5.83 -19.26 -0.85
CA ASP A 196 6.70 -20.45 -0.82
C ASP A 196 8.15 -20.01 -0.62
N PRO A 197 8.54 -19.60 0.60
CA PRO A 197 9.89 -19.12 0.88
C PRO A 197 11.00 -20.13 0.52
N PRO A 198 10.86 -21.45 0.77
CA PRO A 198 11.85 -22.43 0.35
C PRO A 198 12.10 -22.44 -1.15
N LYS A 199 11.04 -22.41 -1.97
CA LYS A 199 11.15 -22.41 -3.43
C LYS A 199 11.77 -21.12 -3.96
N ALA A 200 11.41 -19.97 -3.36
CA ALA A 200 12.00 -18.68 -3.70
C ALA A 200 13.51 -18.67 -3.38
N LYS A 201 13.89 -19.20 -2.22
CA LYS A 201 15.29 -19.32 -1.79
C LYS A 201 16.11 -20.20 -2.70
N GLU A 202 15.59 -21.36 -3.09
CA GLU A 202 16.25 -22.27 -4.06
C GLU A 202 16.49 -21.57 -5.40
N SER A 203 15.46 -20.87 -5.91
CA SER A 203 15.58 -20.10 -7.14
C SER A 203 16.61 -18.97 -7.02
N ALA A 204 16.69 -18.28 -5.88
CA ALA A 204 17.69 -17.25 -5.63
C ALA A 204 19.11 -17.81 -5.65
N PHE A 205 19.36 -18.97 -5.02
CA PHE A 205 20.67 -19.62 -5.07
C PHE A 205 21.10 -19.93 -6.49
N ALA A 206 20.21 -20.45 -7.34
CA ALA A 206 20.52 -20.73 -8.74
C ALA A 206 20.94 -19.47 -9.51
N MET A 207 20.30 -18.32 -9.24
CA MET A 207 20.67 -17.04 -9.86
C MET A 207 22.01 -16.50 -9.36
N MET A 208 22.31 -16.63 -8.07
CA MET A 208 23.59 -16.25 -7.50
C MET A 208 24.72 -17.13 -8.03
N ASP A 209 24.49 -18.44 -8.19
CA ASP A 209 25.43 -19.37 -8.80
C ASP A 209 25.66 -19.03 -10.29
N ALA A 210 24.71 -18.37 -10.96
CA ALA A 210 24.84 -17.81 -12.30
C ALA A 210 25.44 -16.40 -12.36
N GLY A 211 25.87 -15.84 -11.22
CA GLY A 211 26.62 -14.59 -11.12
C GLY A 211 25.83 -13.38 -10.62
N ALA A 212 24.58 -13.54 -10.21
CA ALA A 212 23.83 -12.42 -9.61
C ALA A 212 24.45 -12.01 -8.26
N ASP A 213 24.75 -10.72 -8.10
CA ASP A 213 25.27 -10.13 -6.87
C ASP A 213 24.25 -9.22 -6.16
N ILE A 214 23.14 -8.95 -6.82
CA ILE A 214 21.97 -8.27 -6.23
C ILE A 214 20.70 -9.07 -6.56
N MET A 215 19.80 -9.20 -5.58
CA MET A 215 18.55 -9.91 -5.71
C MET A 215 17.35 -8.97 -5.50
N TYR A 216 16.40 -8.94 -6.44
CA TYR A 216 15.11 -8.30 -6.26
C TYR A 216 14.15 -9.24 -5.52
N ALA A 217 13.88 -8.94 -4.25
CA ALA A 217 13.12 -9.80 -3.34
C ALA A 217 11.62 -9.47 -3.36
N GLU A 218 10.95 -9.81 -4.46
CA GLU A 218 9.48 -9.69 -4.54
C GLU A 218 8.81 -10.77 -3.69
N ARG A 219 9.50 -11.87 -3.35
CA ARG A 219 9.00 -12.96 -2.49
C ARG A 219 9.88 -13.17 -1.25
N PHE A 220 9.24 -13.62 -0.15
CA PHE A 220 9.96 -14.10 1.03
C PHE A 220 10.88 -15.28 0.68
N GLY A 221 12.01 -15.38 1.37
CA GLY A 221 13.06 -16.39 1.13
C GLY A 221 14.20 -15.89 0.25
N VAL A 222 13.97 -14.86 -0.57
CA VAL A 222 15.02 -14.29 -1.45
C VAL A 222 16.08 -13.55 -0.62
N SER A 223 15.65 -12.72 0.33
CA SER A 223 16.57 -12.00 1.24
C SER A 223 17.34 -12.96 2.16
N ASP A 224 16.69 -14.05 2.61
CA ASP A 224 17.38 -15.12 3.36
C ASP A 224 18.52 -15.73 2.55
N ALA A 225 18.27 -16.04 1.26
CA ALA A 225 19.29 -16.56 0.36
C ALA A 225 20.43 -15.56 0.15
N ALA A 226 20.10 -14.26 0.01
CA ALA A 226 21.09 -13.20 -0.17
C ALA A 226 22.03 -13.10 1.04
N VAL A 227 21.48 -13.15 2.27
CA VAL A 227 22.27 -13.20 3.52
C VAL A 227 23.21 -14.40 3.53
N GLU A 228 22.70 -15.59 3.22
CA GLU A 228 23.52 -16.83 3.24
C GLU A 228 24.68 -16.83 2.24
N ARG A 229 24.53 -16.12 1.12
CA ARG A 229 25.56 -15.99 0.08
C ARG A 229 26.38 -14.70 0.20
N GLY A 230 26.03 -13.80 1.12
CA GLY A 230 26.73 -12.52 1.30
C GLY A 230 26.55 -11.54 0.15
N VAL A 231 25.47 -11.68 -0.64
CA VAL A 231 25.12 -10.75 -1.72
C VAL A 231 24.10 -9.73 -1.22
N LYS A 232 23.80 -8.70 -2.01
CA LYS A 232 22.83 -7.66 -1.65
C LYS A 232 21.42 -8.02 -2.12
N ALA A 233 20.43 -7.33 -1.55
CA ALA A 233 19.04 -7.46 -1.99
C ALA A 233 18.30 -6.11 -1.96
N ILE A 234 17.22 -6.09 -2.72
CA ILE A 234 16.23 -4.99 -2.77
C ILE A 234 14.92 -5.53 -2.20
N GLY A 235 14.39 -4.85 -1.18
CA GLY A 235 13.09 -5.15 -0.58
C GLY A 235 11.93 -4.65 -1.45
N ASN A 236 10.77 -5.29 -1.32
CA ASN A 236 9.57 -4.94 -2.06
C ASN A 236 8.34 -4.98 -1.15
N VAL A 237 7.43 -4.03 -1.32
CA VAL A 237 6.19 -3.84 -0.57
C VAL A 237 6.39 -3.36 0.87
N ILE A 238 7.30 -3.98 1.62
CA ILE A 238 7.63 -3.64 3.02
C ILE A 238 9.13 -3.40 3.17
N ASP A 239 9.49 -2.64 4.20
CA ASP A 239 10.90 -2.50 4.59
C ASP A 239 11.33 -3.69 5.45
N THR A 240 12.32 -4.43 4.96
CA THR A 240 12.91 -5.57 5.65
C THR A 240 14.37 -5.32 6.07
N SER A 241 14.84 -4.07 6.03
CA SER A 241 16.22 -3.70 6.37
C SER A 241 16.61 -4.06 7.81
N ALA A 242 15.65 -3.96 8.74
CA ALA A 242 15.87 -4.34 10.14
C ALA A 242 16.04 -5.86 10.33
N ASP A 243 15.39 -6.68 9.50
CA ASP A 243 15.48 -8.14 9.55
C ASP A 243 16.75 -8.64 8.84
N TYR A 244 17.22 -7.92 7.83
CA TYR A 244 18.38 -8.27 7.02
C TYR A 244 19.42 -7.13 6.97
N PRO A 245 19.98 -6.73 8.12
CA PRO A 245 20.96 -5.65 8.19
C PRO A 245 22.19 -6.02 7.33
N ASN A 246 22.80 -5.01 6.71
CA ASN A 246 23.91 -5.13 5.74
C ASN A 246 23.59 -5.86 4.42
N THR A 247 22.33 -6.20 4.17
CA THR A 247 21.91 -6.93 2.96
C THR A 247 20.96 -6.10 2.10
N ILE A 248 19.94 -5.48 2.70
CA ILE A 248 18.94 -4.68 1.98
C ILE A 248 19.50 -3.29 1.67
N LEU A 249 19.69 -3.01 0.37
CA LEU A 249 20.16 -1.70 -0.11
C LEU A 249 19.07 -0.64 -0.09
N ALA A 250 17.87 -1.04 -0.52
CA ALA A 250 16.69 -0.19 -0.58
C ALA A 250 15.43 -1.07 -0.57
N SER A 251 14.29 -0.47 -0.22
CA SER A 251 12.99 -1.12 -0.24
C SER A 251 11.95 -0.21 -0.89
N ALA A 252 11.28 -0.71 -1.93
CA ALA A 252 10.11 -0.05 -2.51
C ALA A 252 8.88 -0.38 -1.66
N LEU A 253 8.30 0.62 -1.02
CA LEU A 253 7.22 0.45 -0.05
C LEU A 253 5.86 0.76 -0.64
N TRP A 254 4.85 0.00 -0.21
CA TRP A 254 3.45 0.26 -0.49
C TRP A 254 2.73 0.75 0.76
N HIS A 255 1.98 1.82 0.63
CA HIS A 255 1.19 2.43 1.69
C HIS A 255 -0.29 2.35 1.34
N MET A 256 -1.05 1.54 2.07
CA MET A 256 -2.49 1.34 1.85
C MET A 256 -3.36 2.37 2.59
N GLU A 257 -2.75 3.19 3.43
CA GLU A 257 -3.43 4.16 4.28
C GLU A 257 -4.27 5.15 3.47
N ALA A 258 -3.71 5.74 2.41
CA ALA A 258 -4.43 6.69 1.54
C ALA A 258 -5.67 6.05 0.87
N THR A 259 -5.55 4.80 0.42
CA THR A 259 -6.63 4.03 -0.19
C THR A 259 -7.73 3.73 0.84
N ILE A 260 -7.36 3.24 2.03
CA ILE A 260 -8.30 2.89 3.09
C ILE A 260 -9.01 4.13 3.62
N ASP A 261 -8.27 5.21 3.93
CA ASP A 261 -8.84 6.45 4.45
C ASP A 261 -9.87 7.03 3.46
N LYS A 262 -9.55 7.01 2.17
CA LYS A 262 -10.49 7.47 1.13
C LYS A 262 -11.75 6.60 1.05
N ALA A 263 -11.61 5.28 1.09
CA ALA A 263 -12.76 4.37 1.04
C ALA A 263 -13.64 4.50 2.29
N VAL A 264 -13.02 4.53 3.48
CA VAL A 264 -13.72 4.72 4.77
C VAL A 264 -14.50 6.03 4.77
N ALA A 265 -13.88 7.15 4.36
CA ALA A 265 -14.54 8.46 4.28
C ALA A 265 -15.73 8.45 3.31
N ASN A 266 -15.61 7.80 2.15
CA ASN A 266 -16.69 7.70 1.18
C ASN A 266 -17.87 6.87 1.72
N VAL A 267 -17.60 5.75 2.40
CA VAL A 267 -18.65 4.92 3.02
C VAL A 267 -19.32 5.67 4.18
N ALA A 268 -18.55 6.26 5.09
CA ALA A 268 -19.07 7.00 6.24
C ALA A 268 -19.96 8.20 5.84
N SER A 269 -19.66 8.84 4.70
CA SER A 269 -20.46 9.95 4.16
C SER A 269 -21.63 9.51 3.27
N GLY A 270 -21.81 8.21 3.01
CA GLY A 270 -22.82 7.69 2.09
C GLY A 270 -22.55 8.00 0.61
N ASN A 271 -21.32 8.37 0.25
CA ASN A 271 -20.91 8.76 -1.10
C ASN A 271 -20.02 7.70 -1.77
N PHE A 272 -20.07 6.43 -1.31
CA PHE A 272 -19.31 5.38 -1.92
C PHE A 272 -19.86 5.04 -3.30
N GLU A 273 -19.04 5.18 -4.31
CA GLU A 273 -19.32 4.79 -5.69
C GLU A 273 -18.17 3.88 -6.17
N ALA A 274 -18.52 2.86 -6.96
CA ALA A 274 -17.53 1.94 -7.52
C ALA A 274 -16.51 2.69 -8.37
N SER A 275 -15.24 2.62 -8.00
CA SER A 275 -14.14 3.30 -8.68
C SER A 275 -12.83 2.51 -8.56
N ASP A 276 -11.86 2.86 -9.38
CA ASP A 276 -10.50 2.35 -9.28
C ASP A 276 -9.68 3.24 -8.34
N TYR A 277 -9.24 2.66 -7.24
CA TYR A 277 -8.40 3.31 -6.22
C TYR A 277 -6.91 3.15 -6.50
N GLY A 278 -6.49 2.52 -7.60
CA GLY A 278 -5.09 2.28 -7.95
C GLY A 278 -4.21 3.51 -7.88
N GLN A 279 -4.73 4.69 -8.28
CA GLN A 279 -4.01 5.96 -8.22
C GLN A 279 -3.47 6.32 -6.83
N TYR A 280 -4.13 5.86 -5.75
CA TYR A 280 -3.69 6.14 -4.38
C TYR A 280 -2.45 5.35 -3.96
N SER A 281 -1.97 4.42 -4.81
CA SER A 281 -0.68 3.74 -4.63
C SER A 281 0.51 4.55 -5.18
N PHE A 282 0.30 5.62 -5.95
CA PHE A 282 1.37 6.42 -6.53
C PHE A 282 2.05 7.29 -5.46
N MET A 283 3.33 7.59 -5.66
CA MET A 283 4.14 8.40 -4.74
C MET A 283 3.53 9.79 -4.50
N ALA A 284 3.00 10.44 -5.54
CA ALA A 284 2.34 11.74 -5.46
C ALA A 284 1.12 11.76 -4.51
N TYR A 285 0.51 10.60 -4.22
CA TYR A 285 -0.60 10.44 -3.27
C TYR A 285 -0.16 9.86 -1.93
N GLY A 286 1.15 9.65 -1.73
CA GLY A 286 1.69 9.02 -0.52
C GLY A 286 1.45 7.51 -0.44
N GLY A 287 1.03 6.87 -1.55
CA GLY A 287 0.76 5.43 -1.61
C GLY A 287 1.99 4.57 -1.89
N GLY A 288 3.10 5.18 -2.26
CA GLY A 288 4.39 4.52 -2.42
C GLY A 288 5.54 5.38 -1.93
N SER A 289 6.62 4.77 -1.49
CA SER A 289 7.86 5.45 -1.14
C SER A 289 9.07 4.54 -1.32
N LEU A 290 10.27 5.12 -1.36
CA LEU A 290 11.52 4.37 -1.33
C LEU A 290 12.23 4.61 0.01
N VAL A 291 12.70 3.54 0.64
CA VAL A 291 13.68 3.61 1.74
C VAL A 291 15.02 3.15 1.21
N VAL A 292 16.07 3.91 1.47
CA VAL A 292 17.46 3.60 1.07
C VAL A 292 18.31 3.47 2.32
N ASP A 293 19.12 2.41 2.44
CA ASP A 293 20.04 2.26 3.57
C ASP A 293 21.27 3.19 3.38
N PRO A 294 21.43 4.22 4.24
CA PRO A 294 22.51 5.20 4.08
C PRO A 294 23.91 4.63 4.41
N ASN A 295 23.98 3.44 5.00
CA ASN A 295 25.26 2.79 5.30
C ASN A 295 25.75 1.90 4.14
N LEU A 296 24.82 1.50 3.25
CA LEU A 296 25.11 0.55 2.16
C LEU A 296 25.12 1.22 0.80
N VAL A 297 24.40 2.34 0.65
CA VAL A 297 24.27 3.07 -0.62
C VAL A 297 25.11 4.34 -0.58
N PRO A 298 26.05 4.57 -1.50
CA PRO A 298 26.86 5.78 -1.55
C PRO A 298 26.01 7.06 -1.69
N ASP A 299 26.47 8.14 -1.09
CA ASP A 299 25.76 9.45 -1.07
C ASP A 299 25.43 9.99 -2.46
N ASP A 300 26.32 9.79 -3.44
CA ASP A 300 26.11 10.25 -4.81
C ASP A 300 25.01 9.46 -5.53
N VAL A 301 24.87 8.17 -5.23
CA VAL A 301 23.78 7.31 -5.71
C VAL A 301 22.46 7.73 -5.05
N ALA A 302 22.46 7.86 -3.73
CA ALA A 302 21.27 8.28 -2.96
C ALA A 302 20.77 9.66 -3.43
N THR A 303 21.69 10.61 -3.73
CA THR A 303 21.35 11.93 -4.24
C THR A 303 20.65 11.87 -5.60
N LYS A 304 21.19 11.10 -6.55
CA LYS A 304 20.57 10.95 -7.89
C LYS A 304 19.19 10.31 -7.81
N VAL A 305 19.01 9.32 -6.93
CA VAL A 305 17.74 8.68 -6.70
C VAL A 305 16.73 9.66 -6.11
N ALA A 306 17.12 10.47 -5.12
CA ALA A 306 16.26 11.50 -4.51
C ALA A 306 15.88 12.61 -5.50
N GLU A 307 16.78 13.00 -6.41
CA GLU A 307 16.47 13.94 -7.51
C GLU A 307 15.39 13.36 -8.43
N ARG A 308 15.52 12.08 -8.84
CA ARG A 308 14.52 11.39 -9.67
C ARG A 308 13.20 11.20 -8.92
N GLU A 309 13.23 10.89 -7.63
CA GLU A 309 12.04 10.81 -6.77
C GLU A 309 11.26 12.15 -6.79
N THR A 310 11.98 13.26 -6.67
CA THR A 310 11.38 14.59 -6.76
C THR A 310 10.74 14.83 -8.13
N GLU A 311 11.41 14.47 -9.21
CA GLU A 311 10.86 14.61 -10.57
C GLU A 311 9.58 13.78 -10.77
N ILE A 312 9.52 12.58 -10.19
CA ILE A 312 8.34 11.71 -10.22
C ILE A 312 7.18 12.35 -9.44
N THR A 313 7.42 12.76 -8.21
CA THR A 313 6.39 13.32 -7.32
C THR A 313 5.86 14.66 -7.84
N ASP A 314 6.69 15.46 -8.49
CA ASP A 314 6.31 16.72 -9.12
C ASP A 314 5.65 16.53 -10.51
N GLY A 315 5.60 15.29 -11.01
CA GLY A 315 5.03 14.92 -12.31
C GLY A 315 5.89 15.35 -13.52
N LEU A 316 7.16 15.65 -13.30
CA LEU A 316 8.14 16.01 -14.33
C LEU A 316 8.72 14.78 -15.02
N PHE A 317 8.74 13.65 -14.36
CA PHE A 317 9.12 12.35 -14.89
C PHE A 317 8.00 11.33 -14.65
N ARG A 318 7.75 10.46 -15.61
CA ARG A 318 6.81 9.37 -15.49
C ARG A 318 7.50 8.04 -15.75
N VAL A 319 7.43 7.16 -14.77
CA VAL A 319 7.86 5.77 -14.93
C VAL A 319 6.91 5.07 -15.90
N ASN A 320 7.47 4.35 -16.85
CA ASN A 320 6.70 3.59 -17.82
C ASN A 320 5.99 2.40 -17.14
N VAL A 321 4.73 2.17 -17.51
CA VAL A 321 3.96 1.01 -17.07
C VAL A 321 4.03 -0.06 -18.15
N ASN A 322 4.69 -1.17 -17.84
CA ASN A 322 4.80 -2.32 -18.72
C ASN A 322 4.29 -3.59 -17.99
N ASP A 323 3.14 -4.07 -18.39
CA ASP A 323 2.47 -5.26 -17.82
C ASP A 323 2.90 -6.58 -18.50
N GLU A 324 3.79 -6.52 -19.50
CA GLU A 324 4.29 -7.73 -20.17
C GLU A 324 5.18 -8.55 -19.22
N ARG A 325 5.13 -9.87 -19.39
CA ARG A 325 5.98 -10.76 -18.57
C ARG A 325 7.47 -10.46 -18.80
N PRO A 326 8.20 -10.05 -17.77
CA PRO A 326 9.64 -9.88 -17.88
C PRO A 326 10.34 -11.22 -18.10
N VAL A 327 11.45 -11.19 -18.84
CA VAL A 327 12.24 -12.38 -19.18
C VAL A 327 13.72 -12.11 -18.91
N SER A 328 14.48 -13.18 -18.67
CA SER A 328 15.94 -13.09 -18.52
C SER A 328 16.59 -12.59 -19.81
N ASP A 329 17.63 -11.75 -19.64
CA ASP A 329 18.51 -11.38 -20.73
C ASP A 329 19.34 -12.58 -21.22
N LYS A 330 19.74 -12.55 -22.50
CA LYS A 330 20.53 -13.60 -23.12
C LYS A 330 22.02 -13.42 -22.89
#